data_7a2e2c1b13da5ce4b888ac1030fafd4c
#
_entry.id   7a2e2c1b13da5ce4b888ac1030fafd4c
#
_cell.length_a   1.000
_cell.length_b   1.000
_cell.length_c   1.000
_cell.angle_alpha   90.00
_cell.angle_beta   90.00
_cell.angle_gamma   90.00
#
_symmetry.space_group_name_H-M   'P 1'
#
loop_
_entity.id
_entity.type
_entity.pdbx_description
1 polymer ?
#
loop_
_entity_poly.entity_id
_entity_poly.type
_entity_poly.pdbx_seq_one_letter_code
_entity_poly.pdbx_strand_id
1 'polypeptide(L)'
;KWNRGGVIRWYAKRYRHILLPYLLICFPYYLVLGCVNDGHFSISIFLYRLSTLNYWLEHKGFWYIAMLIPLYFLTPFYARIIDKTKYQTLLTVTLCIILLLISTIKIENNNLFSHVWNNTAFVLQRIPSYLIGYYMAPSILKGKKVNLLKLTGIIAGCFLVIKIIFPANTFWEWLEIY
;
A
#
# COMPACT_ATOMS: atom_id res chain seq x y z
N LYS A 1 -19.25 12.95 -8.68
CA LYS A 1 -19.99 12.61 -7.44
C LYS A 1 -19.95 11.10 -7.23
N TRP A 2 -19.54 10.66 -6.04
CA TRP A 2 -19.47 9.25 -5.64
C TRP A 2 -20.89 8.76 -5.25
N ASN A 3 -21.71 8.34 -6.23
CA ASN A 3 -22.95 7.60 -5.97
C ASN A 3 -22.68 6.08 -5.95
N ARG A 4 -23.63 5.28 -5.44
CA ARG A 4 -23.44 3.82 -5.31
C ARG A 4 -23.04 3.14 -6.62
N GLY A 5 -23.72 3.46 -7.74
CA GLY A 5 -23.41 2.88 -9.05
C GLY A 5 -22.04 3.31 -9.58
N GLY A 6 -21.60 4.54 -9.30
CA GLY A 6 -20.27 5.04 -9.64
C GLY A 6 -19.16 4.33 -8.88
N VAL A 7 -19.38 4.04 -7.59
CA VAL A 7 -18.41 3.32 -6.75
C VAL A 7 -18.22 1.88 -7.25
N ILE A 8 -19.32 1.15 -7.52
CA ILE A 8 -19.24 -0.24 -8.02
C ILE A 8 -18.51 -0.29 -9.37
N ARG A 9 -18.85 0.61 -10.29
CA ARG A 9 -18.18 0.70 -11.60
C ARG A 9 -16.70 1.04 -11.48
N TRP A 10 -16.36 1.92 -10.54
CA TRP A 10 -14.97 2.28 -10.25
C TRP A 10 -14.19 1.08 -9.72
N TYR A 11 -14.73 0.32 -8.75
CA TYR A 11 -14.11 -0.91 -8.26
C TYR A 11 -13.91 -1.92 -9.39
N ALA A 12 -14.95 -2.24 -10.14
CA ALA A 12 -14.87 -3.19 -11.25
C ALA A 12 -13.76 -2.82 -12.24
N LYS A 13 -13.68 -1.53 -12.62
CA LYS A 13 -12.63 -1.03 -13.51
C LYS A 13 -11.24 -1.20 -12.90
N ARG A 14 -11.03 -0.82 -11.62
CA ARG A 14 -9.71 -0.86 -10.97
C ARG A 14 -9.25 -2.28 -10.71
N TYR A 15 -10.10 -3.10 -10.13
CA TYR A 15 -9.76 -4.49 -9.88
C TYR A 15 -9.49 -5.26 -11.17
N ARG A 16 -10.26 -5.04 -12.24
CA ARG A 16 -9.99 -5.64 -13.55
C ARG A 16 -8.60 -5.28 -14.08
N HIS A 17 -8.18 -4.02 -13.96
CA HIS A 17 -6.86 -3.58 -14.43
C HIS A 17 -5.69 -4.15 -13.61
N ILE A 18 -5.92 -4.57 -12.39
CA ILE A 18 -4.86 -5.16 -11.54
C ILE A 18 -4.95 -6.68 -11.53
N LEU A 19 -6.13 -7.24 -11.27
CA LEU A 19 -6.26 -8.68 -11.11
C LEU A 19 -6.08 -9.43 -12.42
N LEU A 20 -6.45 -8.85 -13.56
CA LEU A 20 -6.26 -9.53 -14.85
C LEU A 20 -4.78 -9.73 -15.19
N PRO A 21 -3.91 -8.69 -15.20
CA PRO A 21 -2.48 -8.88 -15.42
C PRO A 21 -1.83 -9.75 -14.34
N TYR A 22 -2.24 -9.58 -13.07
CA TYR A 22 -1.77 -10.40 -11.98
C TYR A 22 -2.04 -11.88 -12.21
N LEU A 23 -3.28 -12.23 -12.54
CA LEU A 23 -3.65 -13.63 -12.81
C LEU A 23 -2.93 -14.19 -14.04
N LEU A 24 -2.80 -13.40 -15.13
CA LEU A 24 -2.10 -13.82 -16.33
C LEU A 24 -0.63 -14.16 -16.07
N ILE A 25 0.03 -13.46 -15.17
CA ILE A 25 1.44 -13.69 -14.83
C ILE A 25 1.58 -14.72 -13.72
N CYS A 26 0.82 -14.57 -12.64
CA CYS A 26 1.02 -15.38 -11.44
C CYS A 26 0.41 -16.77 -11.53
N PHE A 27 -0.65 -16.95 -12.32
CA PHE A 27 -1.24 -18.27 -12.52
C PHE A 27 -0.24 -19.25 -13.12
N PRO A 28 0.36 -19.00 -14.31
CA PRO A 28 1.37 -19.91 -14.86
C PRO A 28 2.62 -20.00 -13.97
N TYR A 29 3.06 -18.89 -13.37
CA TYR A 29 4.21 -18.89 -12.48
C TYR A 29 4.04 -19.85 -11.29
N TYR A 30 2.94 -19.75 -10.56
CA TYR A 30 2.70 -20.61 -9.40
C TYR A 30 2.35 -22.05 -9.79
N LEU A 31 1.80 -22.26 -10.98
CA LEU A 31 1.55 -23.60 -11.50
C LEU A 31 2.89 -24.32 -11.79
N VAL A 32 3.81 -23.64 -12.49
CA VAL A 32 5.15 -24.19 -12.75
C VAL A 32 5.91 -24.40 -11.44
N LEU A 33 5.86 -23.44 -10.52
CA LEU A 33 6.54 -23.55 -9.23
C LEU A 33 6.04 -24.76 -8.43
N GLY A 34 4.73 -25.00 -8.40
CA GLY A 34 4.15 -26.16 -7.72
C GLY A 34 4.52 -27.49 -8.36
N CYS A 35 4.58 -27.56 -9.70
CA CYS A 35 4.93 -28.79 -10.42
C CYS A 35 6.44 -29.10 -10.35
N VAL A 36 7.31 -28.07 -10.42
CA VAL A 36 8.76 -28.26 -10.56
C VAL A 36 9.47 -28.31 -9.20
N ASN A 37 9.15 -27.39 -8.31
CA ASN A 37 9.90 -27.27 -7.05
C ASN A 37 9.32 -28.12 -5.92
N ASP A 38 7.99 -28.23 -5.84
CA ASP A 38 7.35 -28.94 -4.74
C ASP A 38 7.16 -30.45 -5.04
N GLY A 39 7.43 -30.87 -6.29
CA GLY A 39 7.30 -32.28 -6.73
C GLY A 39 5.88 -32.84 -6.72
N HIS A 40 4.94 -32.17 -6.04
CA HIS A 40 3.52 -32.53 -5.94
C HIS A 40 2.66 -31.28 -6.06
N PHE A 41 1.79 -31.25 -7.05
CA PHE A 41 0.84 -30.15 -7.22
C PHE A 41 -0.27 -30.24 -6.16
N SER A 42 -0.33 -29.24 -5.27
CA SER A 42 -1.40 -29.09 -4.30
C SER A 42 -2.26 -27.86 -4.62
N ILE A 43 -3.54 -28.08 -4.88
CA ILE A 43 -4.50 -27.00 -5.17
C ILE A 43 -4.61 -26.02 -4.01
N SER A 44 -4.55 -26.47 -2.76
CA SER A 44 -4.64 -25.59 -1.59
C SER A 44 -3.43 -24.65 -1.48
N ILE A 45 -2.23 -25.16 -1.71
CA ILE A 45 -1.00 -24.35 -1.72
C ILE A 45 -1.02 -23.37 -2.90
N PHE A 46 -1.46 -23.81 -4.07
CA PHE A 46 -1.60 -22.96 -5.24
C PHE A 46 -2.57 -21.78 -4.99
N LEU A 47 -3.76 -22.06 -4.46
CA LEU A 47 -4.74 -21.02 -4.13
C LEU A 47 -4.26 -20.11 -3.01
N TYR A 48 -3.56 -20.63 -2.01
CA TYR A 48 -2.94 -19.84 -0.95
C TYR A 48 -1.93 -18.83 -1.52
N ARG A 49 -1.04 -19.26 -2.41
CA ARG A 49 -0.07 -18.38 -3.09
C ARG A 49 -0.76 -17.37 -4.01
N LEU A 50 -1.76 -17.80 -4.77
CA LEU A 50 -2.49 -16.95 -5.71
C LEU A 50 -3.38 -15.91 -5.01
N SER A 51 -3.90 -16.20 -3.82
CA SER A 51 -4.75 -15.29 -3.05
C SER A 51 -4.01 -14.12 -2.39
N THR A 52 -2.69 -14.06 -2.50
CA THR A 52 -1.79 -13.12 -1.79
C THR A 52 -1.71 -13.31 -0.28
N LEU A 53 -2.37 -14.33 0.29
CA LEU A 53 -2.30 -14.62 1.73
C LEU A 53 -0.88 -14.97 2.19
N ASN A 54 -0.08 -15.60 1.33
CA ASN A 54 1.32 -15.88 1.58
C ASN A 54 2.15 -14.61 1.87
N TYR A 55 1.78 -13.46 1.29
CA TYR A 55 2.42 -12.20 1.66
C TYR A 55 2.09 -11.79 3.10
N TRP A 56 0.80 -11.81 3.46
CA TRP A 56 0.38 -11.35 4.78
C TRP A 56 0.86 -12.25 5.93
N LEU A 57 0.97 -13.55 5.68
CA LEU A 57 1.34 -14.53 6.69
C LEU A 57 2.84 -14.83 6.73
N GLU A 58 3.52 -14.84 5.57
CA GLU A 58 4.91 -15.30 5.46
C GLU A 58 5.87 -14.28 4.84
N HIS A 59 5.40 -13.09 4.49
CA HIS A 59 6.16 -12.06 3.75
C HIS A 59 6.72 -12.56 2.40
N LYS A 60 6.01 -13.48 1.76
CA LYS A 60 6.39 -14.05 0.47
C LYS A 60 5.41 -13.66 -0.63
N GLY A 61 5.89 -13.47 -1.86
CA GLY A 61 5.05 -13.20 -3.02
C GLY A 61 4.94 -11.72 -3.39
N PHE A 62 3.84 -11.36 -4.06
CA PHE A 62 3.70 -10.05 -4.69
C PHE A 62 3.10 -9.01 -3.72
N TRP A 63 3.95 -8.45 -2.87
CA TRP A 63 3.57 -7.43 -1.88
C TRP A 63 2.79 -6.25 -2.48
N TYR A 64 3.14 -5.82 -3.70
CA TYR A 64 2.50 -4.68 -4.36
C TYR A 64 1.01 -4.93 -4.63
N ILE A 65 0.66 -6.13 -5.10
CA ILE A 65 -0.73 -6.52 -5.33
C ILE A 65 -1.48 -6.70 -4.00
N ALA A 66 -0.84 -7.34 -3.03
CA ALA A 66 -1.39 -7.50 -1.69
C ALA A 66 -1.73 -6.14 -1.04
N MET A 67 -0.90 -5.12 -1.27
CA MET A 67 -1.15 -3.74 -0.84
C MET A 67 -2.28 -3.07 -1.62
N LEU A 68 -2.32 -3.21 -2.95
CA LEU A 68 -3.28 -2.47 -3.78
C LEU A 68 -4.73 -2.90 -3.56
N ILE A 69 -4.97 -4.17 -3.23
CA ILE A 69 -6.32 -4.69 -2.99
C ILE A 69 -7.02 -3.93 -1.84
N PRO A 70 -6.51 -3.90 -0.59
CA PRO A 70 -7.12 -3.16 0.51
C PRO A 70 -7.08 -1.64 0.28
N LEU A 71 -6.03 -1.13 -0.36
CA LEU A 71 -5.91 0.30 -0.64
C LEU A 71 -7.02 0.80 -1.56
N TYR A 72 -7.33 0.05 -2.63
CA TYR A 72 -8.45 0.40 -3.49
C TYR A 72 -9.79 0.27 -2.79
N PHE A 73 -9.93 -0.69 -1.89
CA PHE A 73 -11.13 -0.78 -1.05
C PHE A 73 -11.34 0.49 -0.21
N LEU A 74 -10.26 1.04 0.36
CA LEU A 74 -10.30 2.25 1.20
C LEU A 74 -10.40 3.55 0.40
N THR A 75 -10.02 3.58 -0.88
CA THR A 75 -9.97 4.80 -1.69
C THR A 75 -11.27 5.61 -1.74
N PRO A 76 -12.48 5.03 -1.93
CA PRO A 76 -13.70 5.82 -1.96
C PRO A 76 -14.05 6.46 -0.62
N PHE A 77 -13.63 5.86 0.49
CA PHE A 77 -13.80 6.44 1.83
C PHE A 77 -12.89 7.66 1.98
N TYR A 78 -11.62 7.51 1.65
CA TYR A 78 -10.66 8.60 1.65
C TYR A 78 -11.10 9.75 0.73
N ALA A 79 -11.54 9.45 -0.49
CA ALA A 79 -12.07 10.43 -1.43
C ALA A 79 -13.24 11.23 -0.85
N ARG A 80 -14.21 10.56 -0.21
CA ARG A 80 -15.35 11.23 0.42
C ARG A 80 -14.94 12.15 1.57
N ILE A 81 -13.94 11.74 2.35
CA ILE A 81 -13.45 12.55 3.48
C ILE A 81 -12.74 13.79 2.93
N ILE A 82 -11.85 13.62 1.93
CA ILE A 82 -11.14 14.73 1.30
C ILE A 82 -12.09 15.72 0.64
N ASP A 83 -13.06 15.24 -0.15
CA ASP A 83 -14.00 16.10 -0.86
C ASP A 83 -14.85 16.98 0.07
N LYS A 84 -15.11 16.52 1.29
CA LYS A 84 -15.87 17.26 2.30
C LYS A 84 -15.03 18.20 3.15
N THR A 85 -13.71 18.02 3.17
CA THR A 85 -12.83 18.75 4.08
C THR A 85 -12.32 20.03 3.42
N LYS A 86 -12.44 21.17 4.14
CA LYS A 86 -11.90 22.46 3.70
C LYS A 86 -10.36 22.45 3.63
N TYR A 87 -9.73 21.76 4.55
CA TYR A 87 -8.26 21.70 4.69
C TYR A 87 -7.68 20.38 4.14
N GLN A 88 -7.89 20.12 2.86
CA GLN A 88 -7.50 18.85 2.21
C GLN A 88 -6.02 18.53 2.34
N THR A 89 -5.15 19.54 2.17
CA THR A 89 -3.69 19.39 2.31
C THR A 89 -3.30 18.98 3.72
N LEU A 90 -3.82 19.68 4.73
CA LEU A 90 -3.53 19.40 6.13
C LEU A 90 -3.97 17.98 6.49
N LEU A 91 -5.18 17.59 6.10
CA LEU A 91 -5.69 16.25 6.34
C LEU A 91 -4.79 15.17 5.70
N THR A 92 -4.39 15.37 4.44
CA THR A 92 -3.52 14.40 3.74
C THR A 92 -2.17 14.28 4.44
N VAL A 93 -1.55 15.40 4.80
CA VAL A 93 -0.24 15.42 5.49
C VAL A 93 -0.35 14.75 6.87
N THR A 94 -1.39 15.09 7.65
CA THR A 94 -1.61 14.49 8.97
C THR A 94 -1.82 12.97 8.88
N LEU A 95 -2.62 12.51 7.90
CA LEU A 95 -2.79 11.07 7.66
C LEU A 95 -1.48 10.39 7.28
N CYS A 96 -0.66 11.01 6.41
CA CYS A 96 0.64 10.48 6.03
C CYS A 96 1.56 10.34 7.25
N ILE A 97 1.62 11.36 8.10
CA ILE A 97 2.44 11.33 9.32
C ILE A 97 1.96 10.24 10.28
N ILE A 98 0.65 10.14 10.53
CA ILE A 98 0.08 9.11 11.41
C ILE A 98 0.40 7.70 10.88
N LEU A 99 0.23 7.46 9.58
CA LEU A 99 0.50 6.16 8.98
C LEU A 99 1.99 5.79 9.09
N LEU A 100 2.88 6.75 8.86
CA LEU A 100 4.32 6.56 9.02
C LEU A 100 4.68 6.27 10.49
N LEU A 101 4.13 7.00 11.45
CA LEU A 101 4.37 6.75 12.88
C LEU A 101 3.86 5.38 13.31
N ILE A 102 2.66 4.98 12.89
CA ILE A 102 2.12 3.64 13.21
C ILE A 102 3.01 2.54 12.59
N SER A 103 3.53 2.76 11.39
CA SER A 103 4.37 1.78 10.69
C SER A 103 5.72 1.53 11.34
N THR A 104 6.18 2.42 12.24
CA THR A 104 7.44 2.22 12.97
C THR A 104 7.33 1.28 14.16
N ILE A 105 6.11 0.93 14.57
CA ILE A 105 5.88 0.00 15.68
C ILE A 105 6.23 -1.40 15.20
N LYS A 106 7.37 -1.93 15.64
CA LYS A 106 7.79 -3.32 15.42
C LYS A 106 7.30 -4.22 16.55
N ILE A 107 6.84 -5.41 16.23
CA ILE A 107 6.47 -6.42 17.22
C ILE A 107 7.45 -7.58 17.08
N GLU A 108 8.34 -7.71 18.08
CA GLU A 108 9.39 -8.73 18.13
C GLU A 108 8.87 -10.02 18.77
N ASN A 109 7.85 -10.63 18.16
CA ASN A 109 7.35 -11.93 18.59
C ASN A 109 7.20 -12.84 17.38
N ASN A 110 7.57 -14.12 17.49
CA ASN A 110 7.44 -15.10 16.42
C ASN A 110 6.00 -15.66 16.29
N ASN A 111 5.00 -14.86 16.64
CA ASN A 111 3.61 -15.24 16.55
C ASN A 111 3.01 -14.80 15.20
N LEU A 112 1.97 -15.48 14.75
CA LEU A 112 1.22 -15.13 13.53
C LEU A 112 0.83 -13.65 13.50
N PHE A 113 0.45 -13.07 14.64
CA PHE A 113 0.08 -11.68 14.76
C PHE A 113 1.25 -10.74 14.44
N SER A 114 2.46 -11.04 14.88
CA SER A 114 3.64 -10.22 14.59
C SER A 114 4.01 -10.26 13.10
N HIS A 115 3.90 -11.42 12.44
CA HIS A 115 4.12 -11.52 11.00
C HIS A 115 3.11 -10.67 10.22
N VAL A 116 1.81 -10.80 10.51
CA VAL A 116 0.75 -10.00 9.88
C VAL A 116 0.95 -8.52 10.15
N TRP A 117 1.31 -8.15 11.39
CA TRP A 117 1.56 -6.76 11.75
C TRP A 117 2.75 -6.17 10.99
N ASN A 118 3.90 -6.86 10.98
CA ASN A 118 5.10 -6.37 10.32
C ASN A 118 4.90 -6.22 8.80
N ASN A 119 4.16 -7.15 8.18
CA ASN A 119 3.77 -7.04 6.77
C ASN A 119 2.80 -5.87 6.54
N THR A 120 1.88 -5.63 7.48
CA THR A 120 0.99 -4.46 7.45
C THR A 120 1.77 -3.16 7.62
N ALA A 121 2.72 -3.10 8.54
CA ALA A 121 3.59 -1.94 8.76
C ALA A 121 4.38 -1.59 7.48
N PHE A 122 4.92 -2.59 6.79
CA PHE A 122 5.57 -2.42 5.49
C PHE A 122 4.64 -1.80 4.44
N VAL A 123 3.38 -2.23 4.39
CA VAL A 123 2.36 -1.65 3.50
C VAL A 123 2.02 -0.22 3.91
N LEU A 124 1.83 0.04 5.22
CA LEU A 124 1.48 1.37 5.74
C LEU A 124 2.47 2.45 5.34
N GLN A 125 3.76 2.12 5.25
CA GLN A 125 4.82 3.07 4.82
C GLN A 125 4.65 3.54 3.37
N ARG A 126 3.99 2.77 2.53
CA ARG A 126 3.83 3.08 1.11
C ARG A 126 2.51 3.77 0.78
N ILE A 127 1.54 3.68 1.69
CA ILE A 127 0.24 4.35 1.54
C ILE A 127 0.37 5.87 1.40
N PRO A 128 1.26 6.59 2.11
CA PRO A 128 1.46 8.03 1.93
C PRO A 128 1.70 8.45 0.48
N SER A 129 2.52 7.70 -0.27
CA SER A 129 2.79 7.99 -1.69
C SER A 129 1.51 7.93 -2.53
N TYR A 130 0.63 6.97 -2.23
CA TYR A 130 -0.66 6.84 -2.88
C TYR A 130 -1.61 7.99 -2.53
N LEU A 131 -1.71 8.37 -1.26
CA LEU A 131 -2.57 9.46 -0.78
C LEU A 131 -2.16 10.79 -1.40
N ILE A 132 -0.86 11.07 -1.46
CA ILE A 132 -0.31 12.26 -2.10
C ILE A 132 -0.64 12.26 -3.60
N GLY A 133 -0.42 11.13 -4.28
CA GLY A 133 -0.75 10.97 -5.70
C GLY A 133 -2.24 11.20 -5.97
N TYR A 134 -3.12 10.66 -5.14
CA TYR A 134 -4.57 10.86 -5.23
C TYR A 134 -4.94 12.35 -5.03
N TYR A 135 -4.38 13.00 -4.02
CA TYR A 135 -4.59 14.43 -3.74
C TYR A 135 -4.16 15.32 -4.90
N MET A 136 -3.04 15.00 -5.53
CA MET A 136 -2.47 15.80 -6.63
C MET A 136 -3.16 15.57 -7.97
N ALA A 137 -3.75 14.40 -8.19
CA ALA A 137 -4.32 13.99 -9.47
C ALA A 137 -5.29 15.02 -10.09
N PRO A 138 -6.24 15.65 -9.35
CA PRO A 138 -7.15 16.65 -9.92
C PRO A 138 -6.42 17.92 -10.41
N SER A 139 -5.32 18.31 -9.77
CA SER A 139 -4.52 19.48 -10.15
C SER A 139 -3.73 19.20 -11.43
N ILE A 140 -3.15 18.02 -11.53
CA ILE A 140 -2.39 17.57 -12.71
C ILE A 140 -3.32 17.44 -13.91
N LEU A 141 -4.49 16.84 -13.75
CA LEU A 141 -5.47 16.68 -14.83
C LEU A 141 -6.01 18.00 -15.37
N LYS A 142 -6.03 19.06 -14.54
CA LYS A 142 -6.41 20.42 -14.94
C LYS A 142 -5.25 21.22 -15.54
N GLY A 143 -4.09 20.60 -15.77
CA GLY A 143 -2.90 21.27 -16.30
C GLY A 143 -2.30 22.33 -15.35
N LYS A 144 -2.70 22.33 -14.07
CA LYS A 144 -2.11 23.25 -13.09
C LYS A 144 -0.69 22.80 -12.78
N LYS A 145 0.25 23.74 -12.86
CA LYS A 145 1.61 23.50 -12.41
C LYS A 145 1.57 23.12 -10.92
N VAL A 146 1.94 21.89 -10.62
CA VAL A 146 2.12 21.46 -9.24
C VAL A 146 3.38 22.15 -8.72
N ASN A 147 3.26 22.84 -7.60
CA ASN A 147 4.43 23.44 -6.97
C ASN A 147 5.26 22.33 -6.31
N LEU A 148 6.20 21.79 -7.09
CA LEU A 148 7.09 20.70 -6.65
C LEU A 148 7.88 21.11 -5.39
N LEU A 149 8.19 22.39 -5.25
CA LEU A 149 8.91 22.90 -4.09
C LEU A 149 8.09 22.75 -2.79
N LYS A 150 6.77 23.01 -2.86
CA LYS A 150 5.87 22.75 -1.72
C LYS A 150 5.78 21.27 -1.39
N LEU A 151 5.69 20.42 -2.42
CA LEU A 151 5.61 18.97 -2.23
C LEU A 151 6.90 18.43 -1.64
N THR A 152 8.06 18.83 -2.18
CA THR A 152 9.38 18.42 -1.67
C THR A 152 9.58 18.93 -0.25
N GLY A 153 9.14 20.15 0.06
CA GLY A 153 9.19 20.70 1.42
C GLY A 153 8.34 19.91 2.41
N ILE A 154 7.14 19.47 2.02
CA ILE A 154 6.27 18.62 2.86
C ILE A 154 6.92 17.26 3.11
N ILE A 155 7.44 16.63 2.04
CA ILE A 155 8.11 15.32 2.15
C ILE A 155 9.36 15.44 3.01
N ALA A 156 10.21 16.45 2.78
CA ALA A 156 11.40 16.69 3.58
C ALA A 156 11.07 17.00 5.04
N GLY A 157 10.01 17.79 5.30
CA GLY A 157 9.53 18.05 6.65
C GLY A 157 9.05 16.78 7.36
N CYS A 158 8.31 15.91 6.68
CA CYS A 158 7.92 14.60 7.23
C CYS A 158 9.16 13.73 7.55
N PHE A 159 10.16 13.70 6.66
CA PHE A 159 11.41 12.97 6.90
C PHE A 159 12.20 13.54 8.08
N LEU A 160 12.28 14.85 8.22
CA LEU A 160 12.95 15.50 9.36
C LEU A 160 12.25 15.19 10.68
N VAL A 161 10.94 15.24 10.72
CA VAL A 161 10.15 14.89 11.91
C VAL A 161 10.40 13.43 12.30
N ILE A 162 10.37 12.51 11.34
CA ILE A 162 10.67 11.10 11.59
C ILE A 162 12.10 10.92 12.11
N LYS A 163 13.07 11.61 11.53
CA LYS A 163 14.49 11.55 11.95
C LYS A 163 14.72 12.13 13.35
N ILE A 164 13.94 13.13 13.76
CA ILE A 164 14.03 13.71 15.11
C ILE A 164 13.39 12.78 16.15
N ILE A 165 12.28 12.13 15.82
CA ILE A 165 11.55 11.24 16.74
C ILE A 165 12.27 9.89 16.89
N PHE A 166 12.92 9.40 15.82
CA PHE A 166 13.62 8.11 15.81
C PHE A 166 15.13 8.33 15.65
N PRO A 167 15.95 7.92 16.63
CA PRO A 167 17.41 8.02 16.55
C PRO A 167 17.97 7.29 15.32
N ALA A 168 19.07 7.79 14.79
CA ALA A 168 19.67 7.39 13.51
C ALA A 168 19.87 5.87 13.32
N ASN A 169 20.13 5.12 14.38
CA ASN A 169 20.43 3.69 14.32
C ASN A 169 19.25 2.85 13.89
N THR A 170 18.03 3.21 14.32
CA THR A 170 16.82 2.45 13.95
C THR A 170 16.32 2.76 12.54
N PHE A 171 16.62 3.94 12.01
CA PHE A 171 16.17 4.35 10.66
C PHE A 171 17.02 3.73 9.56
N TRP A 172 18.35 3.62 9.75
CA TRP A 172 19.28 3.04 8.77
C TRP A 172 19.18 1.53 8.72
N GLU A 173 19.08 0.85 9.87
CA GLU A 173 18.77 -0.58 9.94
C GLU A 173 17.48 -0.92 9.20
N TRP A 174 16.54 -0.01 9.19
CA TRP A 174 15.28 -0.16 8.50
C TRP A 174 15.38 -0.01 6.97
N LEU A 175 16.31 0.81 6.47
CA LEU A 175 16.60 0.97 5.04
C LEU A 175 17.46 -0.17 4.49
N GLU A 176 18.33 -0.78 5.31
CA GLU A 176 19.22 -1.87 4.91
C GLU A 176 18.54 -3.24 4.85
N ILE A 177 17.38 -3.40 5.49
CA ILE A 177 16.63 -4.68 5.50
C ILE A 177 15.85 -4.91 4.20
N TYR A 178 15.82 -3.97 3.27
CA TYR A 178 15.10 -4.02 2.00
C TYR A 178 15.90 -3.49 0.83
#